data_a5151371642287f3fad9ae88792c44c1
#
_entry.id   a5151371642287f3fad9ae88792c44c1
#
_cell.length_a   1.000
_cell.length_b   1.000
_cell.length_c   1.000
_cell.angle_alpha   90.00
_cell.angle_beta   90.00
_cell.angle_gamma   90.00
#
_symmetry.space_group_name_H-M   'P 1'
#
loop_
_entity.id
_entity.type
_entity.pdbx_description
1 polymer ?
#
loop_
_entity_poly.entity_id
_entity_poly.type
_entity_poly.pdbx_seq_one_letter_code
_entity_poly.pdbx_strand_id
1 'polypeptide(L)'
;MSYFVAPYPYHMARRWARMAGFEEPSHDFTLSVDVRDEDEAYVLSALVPGLKAEDLHIQILEDVVTVEGEFKADENEYLMRELPHGSFNRTLRLPATLDADKAEAKITDGVLTLRLPKAESARPKTVKIAVK
;
A
#
# COMPACT_ATOMS: atom_id res chain seq x y z
N MET A 1 -9.28 18.11 -7.16
CA MET A 1 -9.80 16.78 -7.45
C MET A 1 -9.46 15.82 -6.31
N SER A 2 -10.46 15.21 -5.78
CA SER A 2 -10.25 14.26 -4.72
C SER A 2 -10.01 12.88 -5.33
N TYR A 3 -8.92 12.25 -4.93
CA TYR A 3 -8.68 10.87 -5.30
C TYR A 3 -9.56 9.96 -4.48
N PHE A 4 -10.17 9.03 -5.15
CA PHE A 4 -10.89 8.01 -4.46
C PHE A 4 -9.98 6.81 -4.25
N VAL A 5 -9.25 6.83 -3.15
CA VAL A 5 -8.55 5.67 -2.65
C VAL A 5 -9.45 5.04 -1.60
N ALA A 6 -10.03 3.90 -1.94
CA ALA A 6 -10.87 3.20 -0.98
C ALA A 6 -9.99 2.31 -0.12
N PRO A 7 -9.74 2.68 1.14
CA PRO A 7 -9.08 1.75 2.04
C PRO A 7 -10.00 0.54 2.20
N TYR A 8 -9.44 -0.64 2.14
CA TYR A 8 -10.19 -1.84 2.44
C TYR A 8 -10.86 -1.67 3.81
N PRO A 9 -12.17 -1.95 3.96
CA PRO A 9 -12.87 -1.70 5.22
C PRO A 9 -12.45 -2.71 6.29
N TYR A 10 -11.25 -2.52 6.79
CA TYR A 10 -10.60 -3.43 7.71
C TYR A 10 -11.42 -3.67 8.98
N HIS A 11 -12.03 -2.61 9.51
CA HIS A 11 -12.86 -2.74 10.71
C HIS A 11 -14.12 -3.56 10.47
N MET A 12 -14.73 -3.41 9.31
CA MET A 12 -15.91 -4.19 8.95
C MET A 12 -15.53 -5.64 8.67
N ALA A 13 -14.43 -5.87 7.96
CA ALA A 13 -13.95 -7.21 7.67
C ALA A 13 -13.64 -7.99 8.95
N ARG A 14 -12.99 -7.37 9.93
CA ARG A 14 -12.73 -7.98 11.23
C ARG A 14 -14.00 -8.35 11.97
N ARG A 15 -14.97 -7.46 11.94
CA ARG A 15 -16.26 -7.69 12.61
C ARG A 15 -17.00 -8.87 11.98
N TRP A 16 -17.01 -8.93 10.66
CA TRP A 16 -17.62 -10.02 9.91
C TRP A 16 -16.90 -11.33 10.12
N ALA A 17 -15.56 -11.31 10.10
CA ALA A 17 -14.75 -12.50 10.32
C ALA A 17 -15.00 -13.11 11.70
N ARG A 18 -15.10 -12.28 12.74
CA ARG A 18 -15.44 -12.75 14.08
C ARG A 18 -16.84 -13.36 14.17
N MET A 19 -17.82 -12.74 13.49
CA MET A 19 -19.18 -13.23 13.46
C MET A 19 -19.32 -14.52 12.66
N ALA A 20 -18.49 -14.70 11.63
CA ALA A 20 -18.50 -15.88 10.78
C ALA A 20 -17.57 -16.99 11.26
N GLY A 21 -16.80 -16.78 12.32
CA GLY A 21 -15.85 -17.75 12.85
C GLY A 21 -14.58 -17.90 12.01
N PHE A 22 -14.29 -16.95 11.14
CA PHE A 22 -13.03 -16.94 10.40
C PHE A 22 -11.95 -16.25 11.21
N GLU A 23 -10.79 -16.90 11.31
CA GLU A 23 -9.61 -16.27 11.86
C GLU A 23 -8.95 -15.42 10.78
N GLU A 24 -8.96 -14.11 10.97
CA GLU A 24 -8.16 -13.23 10.13
C GLU A 24 -6.71 -13.22 10.59
N PRO A 25 -5.76 -13.13 9.63
CA PRO A 25 -4.39 -12.82 10.02
C PRO A 25 -4.41 -11.49 10.75
N SER A 26 -4.08 -11.52 12.04
CA SER A 26 -4.02 -10.32 12.85
C SER A 26 -2.73 -9.57 12.57
N HIS A 27 -2.86 -8.33 12.12
CA HIS A 27 -1.73 -7.41 12.03
C HIS A 27 -1.77 -6.50 13.26
N ASP A 28 -0.61 -6.16 13.76
CA ASP A 28 -0.51 -5.33 14.97
C ASP A 28 -0.91 -3.89 14.72
N PHE A 29 -0.69 -3.39 13.50
CA PHE A 29 -1.12 -2.05 13.13
C PHE A 29 -1.29 -1.90 11.62
N THR A 30 -1.93 -0.80 11.22
CA THR A 30 -2.13 -0.45 9.82
C THR A 30 -1.09 0.59 9.40
N LEU A 31 -0.40 0.33 8.30
CA LEU A 31 0.58 1.26 7.75
C LEU A 31 -0.12 2.47 7.13
N SER A 32 0.28 3.66 7.56
CA SER A 32 -0.21 4.89 6.97
C SER A 32 0.53 5.18 5.67
N VAL A 33 -0.21 5.55 4.64
CA VAL A 33 0.36 5.81 3.31
C VAL A 33 -0.20 7.09 2.71
N ASP A 34 0.62 7.70 1.86
CA ASP A 34 0.18 8.77 0.96
C ASP A 34 0.21 8.23 -0.47
N VAL A 35 -0.76 8.61 -1.27
CA VAL A 35 -0.80 8.20 -2.68
C VAL A 35 -1.00 9.44 -3.55
N ARG A 36 -0.11 9.63 -4.53
CA ARG A 36 -0.23 10.68 -5.54
C ARG A 36 -0.62 10.05 -6.87
N ASP A 37 -1.41 10.77 -7.64
CA ASP A 37 -1.72 10.41 -9.02
C ASP A 37 -0.85 11.27 -9.95
N GLU A 38 0.02 10.64 -10.72
CA GLU A 38 0.92 11.29 -11.67
C GLU A 38 0.57 10.90 -13.11
N ASP A 39 -0.69 11.01 -13.48
CA ASP A 39 -1.24 10.67 -14.80
C ASP A 39 -0.90 9.26 -15.31
N GLU A 40 0.38 8.92 -15.46
CA GLU A 40 0.81 7.62 -15.93
C GLU A 40 1.01 6.57 -14.83
N ALA A 41 1.16 7.02 -13.61
CA ALA A 41 1.43 6.14 -12.47
C ALA A 41 0.89 6.73 -11.17
N TYR A 42 0.64 5.87 -10.23
CA TYR A 42 0.45 6.29 -8.84
C TYR A 42 1.79 6.18 -8.11
N VAL A 43 2.02 7.07 -7.17
CA VAL A 43 3.19 7.01 -6.29
C VAL A 43 2.72 6.90 -4.86
N LEU A 44 3.00 5.78 -4.25
CA LEU A 44 2.67 5.51 -2.85
C LEU A 44 3.90 5.77 -2.00
N SER A 45 3.73 6.49 -0.91
CA SER A 45 4.80 6.76 0.05
C SER A 45 4.37 6.30 1.44
N ALA A 46 5.29 5.70 2.16
CA ALA A 46 5.07 5.26 3.53
C ALA A 46 6.35 5.40 4.34
N LEU A 47 6.21 5.64 5.63
CA LEU A 47 7.35 5.72 6.53
C LEU A 47 7.62 4.34 7.14
N VAL A 48 8.79 3.80 6.83
CA VAL A 48 9.20 2.47 7.28
C VAL A 48 10.62 2.52 7.87
N PRO A 49 10.85 3.40 8.85
CA PRO A 49 12.20 3.58 9.40
C PRO A 49 12.71 2.28 10.04
N GLY A 50 13.95 1.96 9.74
CA GLY A 50 14.58 0.76 10.26
C GLY A 50 14.29 -0.53 9.51
N LEU A 51 13.47 -0.49 8.46
CA LEU A 51 13.18 -1.66 7.64
C LEU A 51 14.09 -1.72 6.41
N LYS A 52 14.36 -2.95 6.00
CA LYS A 52 15.06 -3.24 4.75
C LYS A 52 14.04 -3.76 3.73
N ALA A 53 14.43 -3.74 2.46
CA ALA A 53 13.57 -4.23 1.38
C ALA A 53 13.10 -5.67 1.63
N GLU A 54 13.95 -6.51 2.20
CA GLU A 54 13.63 -7.91 2.51
C GLU A 54 12.58 -8.08 3.61
N ASP A 55 12.32 -7.01 4.38
CA ASP A 55 11.32 -7.02 5.44
C ASP A 55 9.92 -6.65 4.93
N LEU A 56 9.81 -6.29 3.66
CA LEU A 56 8.55 -5.86 3.04
C LEU A 56 8.11 -6.82 1.94
N HIS A 57 6.80 -7.03 1.89
CA HIS A 57 6.15 -7.75 0.80
C HIS A 57 5.13 -6.84 0.15
N ILE A 58 5.24 -6.70 -1.17
CA ILE A 58 4.32 -5.88 -1.96
C ILE A 58 3.66 -6.79 -2.98
N GLN A 59 2.34 -6.78 -3.00
CA GLN A 59 1.56 -7.56 -3.93
C GLN A 59 0.64 -6.64 -4.71
N ILE A 60 0.60 -6.82 -6.02
CA ILE A 60 -0.26 -6.04 -6.90
C ILE A 60 -1.12 -7.03 -7.69
N LEU A 61 -2.42 -6.85 -7.61
CA LEU A 61 -3.38 -7.64 -8.35
C LEU A 61 -4.42 -6.70 -8.94
N GLU A 62 -4.40 -6.54 -10.25
CA GLU A 62 -5.30 -5.65 -10.98
C GLU A 62 -5.19 -4.20 -10.48
N ASP A 63 -6.19 -3.72 -9.74
CA ASP A 63 -6.24 -2.37 -9.19
C ASP A 63 -5.95 -2.33 -7.68
N VAL A 64 -5.59 -3.48 -7.10
CA VAL A 64 -5.35 -3.62 -5.66
C VAL A 64 -3.86 -3.74 -5.37
N VAL A 65 -3.37 -2.93 -4.45
CA VAL A 65 -2.00 -3.02 -3.95
C VAL A 65 -2.03 -3.33 -2.45
N THR A 66 -1.21 -4.29 -2.05
CA THR A 66 -1.05 -4.66 -0.65
C THR A 66 0.41 -4.50 -0.26
N VAL A 67 0.64 -3.78 0.82
CA VAL A 67 1.97 -3.62 1.42
C VAL A 67 1.92 -4.23 2.81
N GLU A 68 2.76 -5.19 3.06
CA GLU A 68 2.85 -5.85 4.38
C GLU A 68 4.30 -6.01 4.79
N GLY A 69 4.50 -6.07 6.08
CA GLY A 69 5.82 -6.23 6.64
C GLY A 69 5.78 -6.34 8.15
N GLU A 70 6.96 -6.32 8.74
CA GLU A 70 7.08 -6.46 10.17
C GLU A 70 8.26 -5.64 10.68
N PHE A 71 8.00 -4.83 11.72
CA PHE A 71 9.07 -4.28 12.54
C PHE A 71 9.46 -5.34 13.55
N LYS A 72 10.72 -5.73 13.57
CA LYS A 72 11.20 -6.81 14.44
C LYS A 72 10.89 -6.51 15.89
N ALA A 73 10.23 -7.47 16.52
CA ALA A 73 10.03 -7.42 17.95
C ALA A 73 11.34 -7.78 18.66
N ASP A 74 11.63 -7.12 19.76
CA ASP A 74 12.70 -7.52 20.65
C ASP A 74 12.10 -8.09 21.93
N GLU A 75 12.95 -8.73 22.74
CA GLU A 75 12.54 -9.35 24.00
C GLU A 75 12.83 -8.45 25.21
N ASN A 76 13.12 -7.18 24.97
CA ASN A 76 13.42 -6.23 26.03
C ASN A 76 12.16 -5.84 26.80
N GLU A 77 12.35 -5.57 28.06
CA GLU A 77 11.30 -4.98 28.91
C GLU A 77 11.38 -3.46 28.80
N TYR A 78 10.22 -2.82 28.64
CA TYR A 78 10.13 -1.38 28.48
C TYR A 78 9.33 -0.76 29.61
N LEU A 79 9.82 0.36 30.12
CA LEU A 79 9.01 1.20 31.00
C LEU A 79 7.89 1.91 30.24
N MET A 80 8.16 2.22 28.98
CA MET A 80 7.19 2.84 28.08
C MET A 80 7.53 2.41 26.66
N ARG A 81 6.53 2.04 25.87
CA ARG A 81 6.74 1.61 24.50
C ARG A 81 5.68 2.24 23.61
N GLU A 82 6.10 3.24 22.84
CA GLU A 82 5.21 3.97 21.93
C GLU A 82 5.56 3.77 20.47
N LEU A 83 6.77 3.28 20.17
CA LEU A 83 7.18 3.09 18.79
C LEU A 83 6.44 1.91 18.14
N PRO A 84 6.11 2.03 16.86
CA PRO A 84 5.48 0.92 16.15
C PRO A 84 6.34 -0.33 16.19
N HIS A 85 5.72 -1.46 16.45
CA HIS A 85 6.36 -2.77 16.47
C HIS A 85 5.39 -3.84 16.01
N GLY A 86 5.93 -4.98 15.58
CA GLY A 86 5.13 -6.08 15.10
C GLY A 86 4.79 -5.96 13.63
N SER A 87 3.79 -6.69 13.21
CA SER A 87 3.38 -6.78 11.81
C SER A 87 2.43 -5.65 11.41
N PHE A 88 2.51 -5.28 10.14
CA PHE A 88 1.62 -4.29 9.57
C PHE A 88 1.19 -4.70 8.18
N ASN A 89 0.08 -4.13 7.75
CA ASN A 89 -0.41 -4.30 6.41
C ASN A 89 -1.18 -3.06 5.96
N ARG A 90 -1.22 -2.88 4.67
CA ARG A 90 -2.11 -1.90 4.05
C ARG A 90 -2.54 -2.43 2.70
N THR A 91 -3.83 -2.47 2.48
CA THR A 91 -4.43 -2.87 1.20
C THR A 91 -5.24 -1.70 0.67
N LEU A 92 -4.97 -1.31 -0.56
CA LEU A 92 -5.64 -0.21 -1.24
C LEU A 92 -6.16 -0.67 -2.59
N ARG A 93 -7.35 -0.22 -2.94
CA ARG A 93 -7.86 -0.31 -4.29
C ARG A 93 -7.70 1.06 -4.95
N LEU A 94 -6.96 1.11 -6.05
CA LEU A 94 -6.72 2.33 -6.79
C LEU A 94 -7.74 2.49 -7.93
N PRO A 95 -7.97 3.73 -8.39
CA PRO A 95 -8.99 3.98 -9.42
C PRO A 95 -8.72 3.36 -10.78
N ALA A 96 -7.48 2.97 -11.06
CA ALA A 96 -7.10 2.40 -12.36
C ALA A 96 -6.38 1.08 -12.18
N THR A 97 -6.49 0.22 -13.19
CA THR A 97 -5.72 -1.03 -13.26
C THR A 97 -4.23 -0.72 -13.35
N LEU A 98 -3.43 -1.48 -12.63
CA LEU A 98 -1.99 -1.30 -12.52
C LEU A 98 -1.23 -2.27 -13.41
N ASP A 99 -0.04 -1.84 -13.85
CA ASP A 99 0.90 -2.71 -14.54
C ASP A 99 1.93 -3.21 -13.52
N ALA A 100 1.65 -4.37 -12.94
CA ALA A 100 2.48 -4.95 -11.89
C ALA A 100 3.91 -5.22 -12.34
N ASP A 101 4.11 -5.58 -13.60
CA ASP A 101 5.44 -5.92 -14.13
C ASP A 101 6.38 -4.71 -14.17
N LYS A 102 5.83 -3.50 -14.22
CA LYS A 102 6.60 -2.26 -14.28
C LYS A 102 6.62 -1.51 -12.95
N ALA A 103 6.06 -2.07 -11.90
CA ALA A 103 6.09 -1.45 -10.58
C ALA A 103 7.52 -1.45 -10.02
N GLU A 104 7.87 -0.37 -9.36
CA GLU A 104 9.18 -0.20 -8.74
C GLU A 104 9.03 0.25 -7.30
N ALA A 105 9.82 -0.34 -6.42
CA ALA A 105 9.82 0.01 -5.01
C ALA A 105 11.24 0.31 -4.55
N LYS A 106 11.38 1.35 -3.74
CA LYS A 106 12.66 1.66 -3.10
C LYS A 106 12.45 2.17 -1.69
N ILE A 107 13.44 1.95 -0.84
CA ILE A 107 13.47 2.53 0.50
C ILE A 107 14.71 3.43 0.57
N THR A 108 14.49 4.69 0.91
CA THR A 108 15.57 5.67 1.08
C THR A 108 15.28 6.47 2.34
N ASP A 109 16.24 6.50 3.25
CA ASP A 109 16.12 7.23 4.52
C ASP A 109 14.84 6.88 5.31
N GLY A 110 14.46 5.60 5.29
CA GLY A 110 13.28 5.13 6.01
C GLY A 110 11.95 5.44 5.32
N VAL A 111 11.99 5.91 4.08
CA VAL A 111 10.78 6.19 3.30
C VAL A 111 10.66 5.18 2.18
N LEU A 112 9.57 4.44 2.17
CA LEU A 112 9.20 3.59 1.06
C LEU A 112 8.55 4.44 -0.03
N THR A 113 9.07 4.36 -1.24
CA THR A 113 8.44 4.96 -2.41
C THR A 113 8.11 3.83 -3.38
N LEU A 114 6.85 3.68 -3.67
CA LEU A 114 6.34 2.64 -4.57
C LEU A 114 5.71 3.32 -5.78
N ARG A 115 6.33 3.15 -6.94
CA ARG A 115 5.78 3.63 -8.19
C ARG A 115 4.93 2.55 -8.83
N LEU A 116 3.69 2.86 -9.08
CA LEU A 116 2.68 1.94 -9.59
C LEU A 116 2.18 2.44 -10.96
N PRO A 117 2.84 2.04 -12.06
CA PRO A 117 2.38 2.45 -13.38
C PRO A 117 0.96 1.94 -13.65
N LYS A 118 0.15 2.79 -14.23
CA LYS A 118 -1.17 2.39 -14.69
C LYS A 118 -1.02 1.48 -15.90
N ALA A 119 -1.92 0.53 -16.05
CA ALA A 119 -1.98 -0.26 -17.27
C ALA A 119 -2.12 0.66 -18.48
N GLU A 120 -1.54 0.28 -19.59
CA GLU A 120 -1.51 1.11 -20.79
C GLU A 120 -2.92 1.55 -21.23
N SER A 121 -3.89 0.67 -21.11
CA SER A 121 -5.29 0.94 -21.42
C SER A 121 -5.94 1.98 -20.49
N ALA A 122 -5.37 2.19 -19.30
CA ALA A 122 -5.90 3.12 -18.29
C ALA A 122 -5.17 4.47 -18.29
N ARG A 123 -4.14 4.65 -19.13
CA ARG A 123 -3.37 5.89 -19.19
C ARG A 123 -4.10 6.95 -20.01
N PRO A 124 -3.93 8.24 -19.65
CA PRO A 124 -4.46 9.32 -20.46
C PRO A 124 -3.93 9.24 -21.87
N LYS A 125 -4.78 9.46 -22.86
CA LYS A 125 -4.40 9.46 -24.27
C LYS A 125 -4.63 10.84 -24.83
N THR A 126 -3.63 11.34 -25.54
CA THR A 126 -3.74 12.61 -26.28
C THR A 126 -4.27 12.30 -27.67
N VAL A 127 -5.37 12.94 -28.01
CA VAL A 127 -5.97 12.82 -29.34
C VAL A 127 -5.59 14.04 -30.18
N LYS A 128 -4.96 13.78 -31.31
CA LYS A 128 -4.60 14.83 -32.22
C LYS A 128 -5.82 15.24 -33.02
N ILE A 129 -6.17 16.52 -32.94
CA ILE A 129 -7.31 17.05 -33.68
C ILE A 129 -6.85 17.43 -35.07
N ALA A 130 -7.46 16.85 -36.11
CA ALA A 130 -7.26 17.25 -37.49
C ALA A 130 -8.25 18.37 -37.84
N VAL A 131 -7.75 19.47 -38.30
CA VAL A 131 -8.57 20.60 -38.77
C VAL A 131 -8.59 20.57 -40.29
N LYS A 132 -9.78 20.50 -40.85
CA LYS A 132 -9.97 20.55 -42.30
C LYS A 132 -10.25 21.97 -42.73
#